data_908348711650cf32a37b42586d0b4e4c
#
_entry.id   908348711650cf32a37b42586d0b4e4c
#
_cell.length_a   1.000
_cell.length_b   1.000
_cell.length_c   1.000
_cell.angle_alpha   90.00
_cell.angle_beta   90.00
_cell.angle_gamma   90.00
#
_symmetry.space_group_name_H-M   'P 1'
#
loop_
_entity.id
_entity.type
_entity.pdbx_description
1 polymer ?
#
loop_
_entity_poly.entity_id
_entity_poly.type
_entity_poly.pdbx_seq_one_letter_code
_entity_poly.pdbx_strand_id
1 'polypeptide(L)'
;MKKLSHSIDVLSINENECTSLLKACNLESRLSLDLNDIENVKKAVKTLSSEFGLKIDLHTRIGAAWSDGKDVLFVNSFYTVPKKLTGSGDCWDAADLVAYFVGLDTTERLLFSNAYASLYIGRREFEPPTIAEAVDFIQAHYQ
;
A
#
# COMPACT_ATOMS: atom_id res chain seq x y z
N MET A 1 1.34 -16.55 11.42
CA MET A 1 1.40 -16.18 9.99
C MET A 1 1.82 -17.37 9.12
N LYS A 2 3.01 -17.98 9.32
CA LYS A 2 3.47 -19.12 8.47
C LYS A 2 2.47 -20.28 8.31
N LYS A 3 1.60 -20.55 9.31
CA LYS A 3 0.57 -21.59 9.22
C LYS A 3 -0.61 -21.22 8.32
N LEU A 4 -0.79 -19.94 7.98
CA LEU A 4 -1.91 -19.42 7.17
C LEU A 4 -1.47 -19.08 5.74
N SER A 5 -0.17 -19.15 5.43
CA SER A 5 0.37 -18.75 4.13
C SER A 5 -0.23 -19.50 2.93
N HIS A 6 -0.72 -20.72 3.15
CA HIS A 6 -1.39 -21.50 2.10
C HIS A 6 -2.85 -21.07 1.81
N SER A 7 -3.40 -20.16 2.61
CA SER A 7 -4.79 -19.72 2.52
C SER A 7 -4.91 -18.21 2.30
N ILE A 8 -3.79 -17.54 2.07
CA ILE A 8 -3.74 -16.09 1.87
C ILE A 8 -2.97 -15.83 0.58
N ASP A 9 -3.59 -15.14 -0.37
CA ASP A 9 -2.94 -14.75 -1.63
C ASP A 9 -2.07 -13.51 -1.47
N VAL A 10 -2.60 -12.51 -0.79
CA VAL A 10 -1.93 -11.22 -0.53
C VAL A 10 -2.30 -10.75 0.87
N LEU A 11 -1.35 -10.17 1.58
CA LEU A 11 -1.56 -9.46 2.86
C LEU A 11 -1.38 -7.96 2.65
N SER A 12 -2.44 -7.18 2.80
CA SER A 12 -2.37 -5.73 2.81
C SER A 12 -2.15 -5.22 4.21
N ILE A 13 -1.21 -4.28 4.39
CA ILE A 13 -0.85 -3.68 5.68
C ILE A 13 -0.51 -2.20 5.54
N ASN A 14 -0.77 -1.45 6.60
CA ASN A 14 -0.34 -0.05 6.72
C ASN A 14 0.99 0.10 7.49
N GLU A 15 1.47 1.36 7.63
CA GLU A 15 2.73 1.68 8.34
C GLU A 15 2.77 1.16 9.78
N ASN A 16 1.67 1.29 10.52
CA ASN A 16 1.59 0.88 11.92
C ASN A 16 1.60 -0.64 12.06
N GLU A 17 0.89 -1.32 11.19
CA GLU A 17 0.84 -2.78 11.13
C GLU A 17 2.19 -3.35 10.71
N CYS A 18 2.83 -2.75 9.70
CA CYS A 18 4.18 -3.11 9.29
C CYS A 18 5.16 -3.02 10.46
N THR A 19 5.17 -1.88 11.16
CA THR A 19 6.01 -1.66 12.34
C THR A 19 5.74 -2.68 13.44
N SER A 20 4.46 -2.99 13.68
CA SER A 20 4.05 -3.97 14.69
C SER A 20 4.49 -5.38 14.33
N LEU A 21 4.37 -5.77 13.05
CA LEU A 21 4.82 -7.07 12.56
C LEU A 21 6.34 -7.22 12.63
N LEU A 22 7.10 -6.17 12.26
CA LEU A 22 8.56 -6.17 12.36
C LEU A 22 9.01 -6.39 13.81
N LYS A 23 8.39 -5.72 14.78
CA LYS A 23 8.64 -5.91 16.21
C LYS A 23 8.26 -7.31 16.67
N ALA A 24 7.08 -7.79 16.33
CA ALA A 24 6.60 -9.11 16.73
C ALA A 24 7.48 -10.26 16.20
N CYS A 25 8.20 -10.01 15.08
CA CYS A 25 9.14 -10.96 14.49
C CYS A 25 10.60 -10.74 14.94
N ASN A 26 10.88 -9.79 15.83
CA ASN A 26 12.23 -9.37 16.26
C ASN A 26 13.14 -8.95 15.09
N LEU A 27 12.55 -8.30 14.09
CA LEU A 27 13.25 -7.83 12.89
C LEU A 27 13.65 -6.36 12.96
N GLU A 28 13.18 -5.61 13.95
CA GLU A 28 13.46 -4.18 14.14
C GLU A 28 14.94 -3.86 14.32
N SER A 29 15.74 -4.81 14.83
CA SER A 29 17.19 -4.62 14.97
C SER A 29 17.95 -4.62 13.65
N ARG A 30 17.32 -5.08 12.56
CA ARG A 30 17.92 -5.22 11.23
C ARG A 30 17.43 -4.18 10.24
N LEU A 31 16.38 -3.44 10.58
CA LEU A 31 15.67 -2.53 9.68
C LEU A 31 15.40 -1.20 10.36
N SER A 32 15.54 -0.12 9.61
CA SER A 32 14.99 1.17 10.05
C SER A 32 13.46 1.11 10.06
N LEU A 33 12.85 1.60 11.13
CA LEU A 33 11.39 1.75 11.26
C LEU A 33 10.89 3.10 10.70
N ASP A 34 11.77 3.91 10.11
CA ASP A 34 11.39 5.14 9.43
C ASP A 34 10.85 4.81 8.02
N LEU A 35 9.53 4.67 7.95
CA LEU A 35 8.81 4.41 6.70
C LEU A 35 8.49 5.68 5.89
N ASN A 36 9.14 6.81 6.18
CA ASN A 36 9.16 7.99 5.31
C ASN A 36 10.31 7.94 4.28
N ASP A 37 11.11 6.89 4.29
CA ASP A 37 12.17 6.64 3.32
C ASP A 37 11.81 5.45 2.44
N ILE A 38 11.92 5.63 1.11
CA ILE A 38 11.52 4.63 0.11
C ILE A 38 12.30 3.33 0.26
N GLU A 39 13.60 3.40 0.51
CA GLU A 39 14.43 2.22 0.64
C GLU A 39 14.13 1.43 1.92
N ASN A 40 13.73 2.12 2.99
CA ASN A 40 13.26 1.47 4.21
C ASN A 40 11.91 0.77 3.99
N VAL A 41 10.98 1.41 3.27
CA VAL A 41 9.69 0.80 2.88
C VAL A 41 9.91 -0.47 2.07
N LYS A 42 10.76 -0.40 1.03
CA LYS A 42 11.11 -1.55 0.18
C LYS A 42 11.74 -2.69 0.97
N LYS A 43 12.69 -2.36 1.86
CA LYS A 43 13.34 -3.36 2.73
C LYS A 43 12.35 -4.01 3.68
N ALA A 44 11.48 -3.22 4.29
CA ALA A 44 10.47 -3.70 5.24
C ALA A 44 9.50 -4.70 4.58
N VAL A 45 8.89 -4.31 3.45
CA VAL A 45 7.93 -5.17 2.74
C VAL A 45 8.60 -6.46 2.24
N LYS A 46 9.81 -6.37 1.68
CA LYS A 46 10.56 -7.54 1.20
C LYS A 46 10.92 -8.50 2.34
N THR A 47 11.34 -7.95 3.48
CA THR A 47 11.72 -8.77 4.65
C THR A 47 10.51 -9.50 5.22
N LEU A 48 9.38 -8.80 5.40
CA LEU A 48 8.14 -9.42 5.90
C LEU A 48 7.61 -10.47 4.91
N SER A 49 7.61 -10.15 3.61
CA SER A 49 7.18 -11.09 2.57
C SER A 49 8.03 -12.36 2.59
N SER A 50 9.36 -12.25 2.67
CA SER A 50 10.27 -13.38 2.78
C SER A 50 10.04 -14.18 4.08
N GLU A 51 9.84 -13.50 5.22
CA GLU A 51 9.64 -14.15 6.52
C GLU A 51 8.33 -14.95 6.58
N PHE A 52 7.27 -14.43 5.96
CA PHE A 52 5.96 -15.08 5.98
C PHE A 52 5.70 -16.01 4.81
N GLY A 53 6.47 -15.89 3.73
CA GLY A 53 6.23 -16.62 2.47
C GLY A 53 4.92 -16.18 1.79
N LEU A 54 4.58 -14.88 1.88
CA LEU A 54 3.35 -14.26 1.37
C LEU A 54 3.69 -13.09 0.46
N LYS A 55 2.83 -12.81 -0.50
CA LYS A 55 2.81 -11.49 -1.15
C LYS A 55 2.29 -10.47 -0.16
N ILE A 56 2.95 -9.31 -0.08
CA ILE A 56 2.54 -8.24 0.84
C ILE A 56 2.43 -6.94 0.06
N ASP A 57 1.33 -6.23 0.27
CA ASP A 57 1.13 -4.83 -0.08
C ASP A 57 1.28 -3.98 1.18
N LEU A 58 2.15 -2.99 1.12
CA LEU A 58 2.38 -2.03 2.21
C LEU A 58 2.04 -0.63 1.71
N HIS A 59 0.98 -0.03 2.23
CA HIS A 59 0.65 1.36 1.94
C HIS A 59 1.15 2.30 3.03
N THR A 60 1.77 3.38 2.62
CA THR A 60 2.37 4.41 3.47
C THR A 60 1.96 5.80 2.99
N ARG A 61 2.32 6.84 3.76
CA ARG A 61 2.08 8.23 3.34
C ARG A 61 2.87 8.63 2.10
N ILE A 62 4.04 8.04 1.88
CA ILE A 62 4.92 8.39 0.75
C ILE A 62 4.64 7.55 -0.51
N GLY A 63 3.89 6.46 -0.37
CA GLY A 63 3.56 5.57 -1.48
C GLY A 63 3.22 4.17 -1.04
N ALA A 64 3.08 3.27 -1.99
CA ALA A 64 2.81 1.87 -1.73
C ALA A 64 3.91 0.98 -2.30
N ALA A 65 4.20 -0.10 -1.59
CA ALA A 65 5.16 -1.13 -1.98
C ALA A 65 4.51 -2.50 -2.02
N TRP A 66 4.97 -3.33 -2.93
CA TRP A 66 4.62 -4.74 -3.03
C TRP A 66 5.88 -5.61 -3.02
N SER A 67 5.77 -6.79 -2.47
CA SER A 67 6.82 -7.81 -2.58
C SER A 67 6.25 -9.23 -2.52
N ASP A 68 6.88 -10.14 -3.25
CA ASP A 68 6.68 -11.60 -3.14
C ASP A 68 7.83 -12.30 -2.38
N GLY A 69 8.71 -11.51 -1.77
CA GLY A 69 9.91 -11.97 -1.07
C GLY A 69 11.16 -12.01 -1.95
N LYS A 70 11.03 -12.02 -3.26
CA LYS A 70 12.13 -11.96 -4.24
C LYS A 70 12.21 -10.57 -4.85
N ASP A 71 11.14 -10.17 -5.49
CA ASP A 71 11.00 -8.86 -6.13
C ASP A 71 10.34 -7.85 -5.21
N VAL A 72 10.57 -6.58 -5.47
CA VAL A 72 9.97 -5.46 -4.77
C VAL A 72 9.64 -4.36 -5.75
N LEU A 73 8.43 -3.83 -5.66
CA LEU A 73 7.97 -2.64 -6.41
C LEU A 73 7.60 -1.55 -5.42
N PHE A 74 7.75 -0.31 -5.85
CA PHE A 74 7.29 0.86 -5.11
C PHE A 74 6.70 1.90 -6.07
N VAL A 75 5.54 2.44 -5.71
CA VAL A 75 4.85 3.50 -6.43
C VAL A 75 4.61 4.67 -5.49
N ASN A 76 5.05 5.86 -5.87
CA ASN A 76 4.87 7.07 -5.08
C ASN A 76 3.38 7.38 -4.86
N SER A 77 3.07 7.96 -3.72
CA SER A 77 1.76 8.57 -3.47
C SER A 77 1.63 9.87 -4.26
N PHE A 78 0.40 10.30 -4.51
CA PHE A 78 0.12 11.62 -5.07
C PHE A 78 0.17 12.68 -3.97
N TYR A 79 0.75 13.83 -4.28
CA TYR A 79 0.73 14.95 -3.35
C TYR A 79 -0.70 15.46 -3.18
N THR A 80 -1.18 15.43 -1.95
CA THR A 80 -2.52 15.90 -1.59
C THR A 80 -2.49 16.54 -0.21
N VAL A 81 -3.12 17.70 -0.08
CA VAL A 81 -3.32 18.32 1.23
C VAL A 81 -4.49 17.60 1.92
N PRO A 82 -4.24 16.81 2.97
CA PRO A 82 -5.29 16.01 3.58
C PRO A 82 -6.29 16.90 4.33
N LYS A 83 -7.57 16.67 4.12
CA LYS A 83 -8.68 17.27 4.87
C LYS A 83 -9.25 16.32 5.92
N LYS A 84 -8.93 15.03 5.79
CA LYS A 84 -9.24 13.95 6.71
C LYS A 84 -8.26 12.82 6.51
N LEU A 85 -8.08 11.96 7.52
CA LEU A 85 -7.23 10.77 7.43
C LEU A 85 -8.01 9.48 7.72
N THR A 86 -9.09 9.57 8.49
CA THR A 86 -9.92 8.41 8.83
C THR A 86 -10.51 7.76 7.58
N GLY A 87 -10.35 6.45 7.44
CA GLY A 87 -10.85 5.67 6.32
C GLY A 87 -9.94 5.69 5.08
N SER A 88 -8.76 6.32 5.14
CA SER A 88 -7.84 6.34 4.00
C SER A 88 -7.29 4.94 3.68
N GLY A 89 -6.96 4.15 4.70
CA GLY A 89 -6.53 2.77 4.53
C GLY A 89 -7.63 1.89 3.94
N ASP A 90 -8.85 1.98 4.49
CA ASP A 90 -9.99 1.21 3.96
C ASP A 90 -10.28 1.54 2.49
N CYS A 91 -10.16 2.83 2.12
CA CYS A 91 -10.29 3.26 0.73
C CYS A 91 -9.17 2.74 -0.15
N TRP A 92 -7.94 2.73 0.35
CA TRP A 92 -6.80 2.17 -0.36
C TRP A 92 -6.98 0.67 -0.61
N ASP A 93 -7.31 -0.09 0.43
CA ASP A 93 -7.53 -1.54 0.36
C ASP A 93 -8.70 -1.90 -0.57
N ALA A 94 -9.79 -1.14 -0.52
CA ALA A 94 -10.94 -1.35 -1.41
C ALA A 94 -10.56 -1.12 -2.89
N ALA A 95 -9.80 -0.07 -3.18
CA ALA A 95 -9.32 0.22 -4.53
C ALA A 95 -8.34 -0.86 -5.02
N ASP A 96 -7.44 -1.31 -4.16
CA ASP A 96 -6.47 -2.36 -4.45
C ASP A 96 -7.16 -3.69 -4.77
N LEU A 97 -8.16 -4.04 -3.99
CA LEU A 97 -8.96 -5.25 -4.21
C LEU A 97 -9.73 -5.19 -5.54
N VAL A 98 -10.35 -4.06 -5.86
CA VAL A 98 -11.02 -3.86 -7.15
C VAL A 98 -10.02 -4.00 -8.31
N ALA A 99 -8.88 -3.32 -8.23
CA ALA A 99 -7.84 -3.35 -9.24
C ALA A 99 -7.28 -4.79 -9.44
N TYR A 100 -7.12 -5.53 -8.36
CA TYR A 100 -6.74 -6.95 -8.40
C TYR A 100 -7.75 -7.80 -9.15
N PHE A 101 -9.05 -7.65 -8.85
CA PHE A 101 -10.11 -8.45 -9.49
C PHE A 101 -10.35 -8.10 -10.96
N VAL A 102 -10.09 -6.87 -11.38
CA VAL A 102 -10.18 -6.50 -12.81
C VAL A 102 -8.90 -6.83 -13.58
N GLY A 103 -7.88 -7.37 -12.91
CA GLY A 103 -6.68 -7.91 -13.55
C GLY A 103 -5.62 -6.86 -13.91
N LEU A 104 -5.58 -5.72 -13.22
CA LEU A 104 -4.47 -4.77 -13.35
C LEU A 104 -3.15 -5.41 -12.90
N ASP A 105 -2.05 -5.04 -13.54
CA ASP A 105 -0.74 -5.45 -13.06
C ASP A 105 -0.40 -4.81 -11.70
N THR A 106 0.64 -5.28 -11.05
CA THR A 106 0.98 -4.83 -9.70
C THR A 106 1.29 -3.33 -9.65
N THR A 107 1.95 -2.76 -10.66
CA THR A 107 2.28 -1.33 -10.70
C THR A 107 1.02 -0.49 -10.89
N GLU A 108 0.18 -0.88 -11.84
CA GLU A 108 -1.11 -0.22 -12.11
C GLU A 108 -2.03 -0.27 -10.90
N ARG A 109 -2.07 -1.41 -10.22
CA ARG A 109 -2.86 -1.65 -9.01
C ARG A 109 -2.44 -0.70 -7.87
N LEU A 110 -1.14 -0.64 -7.55
CA LEU A 110 -0.63 0.27 -6.53
C LEU A 110 -0.84 1.74 -6.90
N LEU A 111 -0.67 2.09 -8.18
CA LEU A 111 -0.90 3.44 -8.69
C LEU A 111 -2.36 3.86 -8.50
N PHE A 112 -3.30 3.00 -8.92
CA PHE A 112 -4.73 3.25 -8.81
C PHE A 112 -5.15 3.42 -7.35
N SER A 113 -4.67 2.55 -6.45
CA SER A 113 -4.98 2.60 -5.03
C SER A 113 -4.44 3.87 -4.35
N ASN A 114 -3.21 4.29 -4.71
CA ASN A 114 -2.62 5.54 -4.25
C ASN A 114 -3.43 6.75 -4.72
N ALA A 115 -3.88 6.78 -5.98
CA ALA A 115 -4.69 7.85 -6.52
C ALA A 115 -6.06 7.93 -5.81
N TYR A 116 -6.70 6.78 -5.63
CA TYR A 116 -8.00 6.68 -5.00
C TYR A 116 -7.97 7.18 -3.54
N ALA A 117 -6.99 6.72 -2.75
CA ALA A 117 -6.80 7.17 -1.37
C ALA A 117 -6.44 8.66 -1.30
N SER A 118 -5.60 9.17 -2.21
CA SER A 118 -5.23 10.58 -2.27
C SER A 118 -6.42 11.47 -2.56
N LEU A 119 -7.29 11.09 -3.49
CA LEU A 119 -8.54 11.79 -3.75
C LEU A 119 -9.46 11.77 -2.54
N TYR A 120 -9.61 10.63 -1.88
CA TYR A 120 -10.46 10.49 -0.70
C TYR A 120 -10.02 11.42 0.43
N ILE A 121 -8.74 11.45 0.78
CA ILE A 121 -8.24 12.31 1.87
C ILE A 121 -8.29 13.80 1.52
N GLY A 122 -8.24 14.15 0.23
CA GLY A 122 -8.35 15.52 -0.27
C GLY A 122 -9.77 16.12 -0.20
N ARG A 123 -10.79 15.30 0.09
CA ARG A 123 -12.19 15.72 0.21
C ARG A 123 -12.58 15.95 1.68
N ARG A 124 -13.55 16.84 1.91
CA ARG A 124 -14.17 17.00 3.25
C ARG A 124 -15.22 15.94 3.51
N GLU A 125 -15.95 15.59 2.47
CA GLU A 125 -17.02 14.60 2.48
C GLU A 125 -16.45 13.18 2.69
N PHE A 126 -17.21 12.30 3.35
CA PHE A 126 -16.82 10.92 3.57
C PHE A 126 -17.19 10.00 2.39
N GLU A 127 -17.77 10.55 1.32
CA GLU A 127 -18.04 9.79 0.11
C GLU A 127 -16.74 9.38 -0.59
N PRO A 128 -16.58 8.08 -0.92
CA PRO A 128 -15.42 7.61 -1.67
C PRO A 128 -15.45 8.19 -3.11
N PRO A 129 -14.28 8.37 -3.74
CA PRO A 129 -14.22 8.71 -5.16
C PRO A 129 -14.90 7.66 -6.04
N THR A 130 -15.33 8.06 -7.21
CA THR A 130 -15.68 7.10 -8.27
C THR A 130 -14.40 6.60 -8.97
N ILE A 131 -14.50 5.45 -9.64
CA ILE A 131 -13.41 4.91 -10.47
C ILE A 131 -13.01 5.92 -11.56
N ALA A 132 -13.99 6.56 -12.21
CA ALA A 132 -13.74 7.57 -13.25
C ALA A 132 -12.91 8.75 -12.71
N GLU A 133 -13.27 9.29 -11.55
CA GLU A 133 -12.51 10.37 -10.92
C GLU A 133 -11.07 9.96 -10.59
N ALA A 134 -10.83 8.71 -10.17
CA ALA A 134 -9.48 8.22 -9.92
C ALA A 134 -8.67 8.09 -11.22
N VAL A 135 -9.28 7.62 -12.30
CA VAL A 135 -8.63 7.54 -13.62
C VAL A 135 -8.30 8.94 -14.16
N ASP A 136 -9.25 9.87 -14.10
CA ASP A 136 -9.03 11.26 -14.54
C ASP A 136 -7.91 11.93 -13.72
N PHE A 137 -7.87 11.67 -12.42
CA PHE A 137 -6.82 12.18 -11.54
C PHE A 137 -5.44 11.64 -11.90
N ILE A 138 -5.32 10.35 -12.18
CA ILE A 138 -4.06 9.76 -12.66
C ILE A 138 -3.64 10.41 -13.97
N GLN A 139 -4.53 10.51 -14.95
CA GLN A 139 -4.22 11.11 -16.25
C GLN A 139 -3.72 12.55 -16.14
N ALA A 140 -4.33 13.35 -15.24
CA ALA A 140 -3.93 14.73 -15.01
C ALA A 140 -2.51 14.87 -14.39
N HIS A 141 -2.01 13.85 -13.72
CA HIS A 141 -0.69 13.88 -13.07
C HIS A 141 0.43 13.24 -13.90
N TYR A 142 0.09 12.54 -14.96
CA TYR A 142 1.04 11.90 -15.89
C TYR A 142 1.10 12.56 -17.27
N GLN A 143 0.51 13.76 -17.42
CA GLN A 143 0.71 14.62 -18.58
C GLN A 143 1.90 15.55 -18.32
#